data_2a85847d01ebe419e1f75e76742c7cad
#
_entry.id   2a85847d01ebe419e1f75e76742c7cad
#
_cell.length_a   1.000
_cell.length_b   1.000
_cell.length_c   1.000
_cell.angle_alpha   90.00
_cell.angle_beta   90.00
_cell.angle_gamma   90.00
#
_symmetry.space_group_name_H-M   'P 1'
#
loop_
_entity.id
_entity.type
_entity.pdbx_description
1 polymer ?
#
loop_
_entity_poly.entity_id
_entity_poly.type
_entity_poly.pdbx_seq_one_letter_code
_entity_poly.pdbx_strand_id
1 'polypeptide(L)'
;MKKLYLASSIDVTAAGVAKDIGKDPKRLRMAFISTAAEPEKGNKDWLDDDRNGLIKVGFDLFDYTITDKTVKDFQNDLQGVDIIHVNGGNTFYLLLQARKSGFDKWIRESVENGKIYTGSSAGSIIASPDIKVIKNLDKSYWKELKTFEGFGLVDFIIFPHWGNKYFKSSYLNHRLKTAYKPENKIILLNDRQYVKVENDMYQIAEVPL
;
A
#
# COMPACT_ATOMS: atom_id res chain seq x y z
N MET A 1 -6.08 -17.27 -6.87
CA MET A 1 -6.90 -16.69 -5.76
C MET A 1 -6.23 -15.39 -5.32
N LYS A 2 -6.92 -14.28 -5.47
CA LYS A 2 -6.44 -12.94 -5.12
C LYS A 2 -6.41 -12.77 -3.59
N LYS A 3 -5.25 -12.35 -3.03
CA LYS A 3 -5.08 -12.07 -1.61
C LYS A 3 -4.39 -10.73 -1.40
N LEU A 4 -5.05 -9.82 -0.66
CA LEU A 4 -4.44 -8.54 -0.28
C LEU A 4 -4.63 -8.29 1.21
N TYR A 5 -3.66 -7.55 1.78
CA TYR A 5 -3.69 -7.05 3.15
C TYR A 5 -3.31 -5.57 3.12
N LEU A 6 -4.29 -4.70 3.32
CA LEU A 6 -4.17 -3.26 3.12
C LEU A 6 -4.22 -2.56 4.48
N ALA A 7 -3.06 -2.31 5.05
CA ALA A 7 -2.91 -1.77 6.39
C ALA A 7 -2.91 -0.23 6.42
N SER A 8 -3.36 0.34 7.52
CA SER A 8 -3.10 1.74 7.85
C SER A 8 -1.63 1.93 8.20
N SER A 9 -1.09 1.09 9.11
CA SER A 9 0.29 1.09 9.59
C SER A 9 0.76 -0.35 9.75
N ILE A 10 1.77 -0.76 8.99
CA ILE A 10 2.19 -2.17 8.97
C ILE A 10 3.04 -2.54 10.18
N ASP A 11 3.82 -1.61 10.74
CA ASP A 11 4.57 -1.82 11.98
C ASP A 11 3.66 -2.34 13.10
N VAL A 12 2.46 -1.77 13.22
CA VAL A 12 1.47 -2.15 14.22
C VAL A 12 0.73 -3.44 13.83
N THR A 13 0.38 -3.61 12.55
CA THR A 13 -0.52 -4.68 12.10
C THR A 13 0.19 -5.92 11.57
N ALA A 14 1.51 -5.93 11.44
CA ALA A 14 2.30 -7.02 10.85
C ALA A 14 1.97 -8.41 11.42
N ALA A 15 1.81 -8.53 12.73
CA ALA A 15 1.47 -9.81 13.38
C ALA A 15 0.09 -10.32 12.99
N GLY A 16 -0.91 -9.42 12.89
CA GLY A 16 -2.26 -9.76 12.43
C GLY A 16 -2.25 -10.19 10.97
N VAL A 17 -1.55 -9.44 10.12
CA VAL A 17 -1.39 -9.76 8.70
C VAL A 17 -0.70 -11.12 8.51
N ALA A 18 0.40 -11.37 9.23
CA ALA A 18 1.11 -12.66 9.17
C ALA A 18 0.22 -13.83 9.57
N LYS A 19 -0.56 -13.68 10.67
CA LYS A 19 -1.53 -14.67 11.11
C LYS A 19 -2.59 -14.95 10.03
N ASP A 20 -3.12 -13.91 9.40
CA ASP A 20 -4.19 -14.05 8.39
C ASP A 20 -3.69 -14.58 7.04
N ILE A 21 -2.42 -14.41 6.70
CA ILE A 21 -1.80 -15.08 5.55
C ILE A 21 -1.86 -16.60 5.73
N GLY A 22 -1.78 -17.09 6.98
CA GLY A 22 -1.98 -18.50 7.32
C GLY A 22 -0.85 -19.43 6.89
N LYS A 23 0.35 -18.88 6.62
CA LYS A 23 1.59 -19.61 6.30
C LYS A 23 2.70 -19.14 7.23
N ASP A 24 3.70 -19.97 7.46
CA ASP A 24 4.90 -19.60 8.22
C ASP A 24 5.61 -18.43 7.52
N PRO A 25 5.70 -17.23 8.13
CA PRO A 25 6.34 -16.07 7.53
C PRO A 25 7.79 -16.32 7.06
N LYS A 26 8.52 -17.19 7.78
CA LYS A 26 9.92 -17.56 7.44
C LYS A 26 10.06 -18.30 6.11
N ARG A 27 8.96 -18.83 5.58
CA ARG A 27 8.91 -19.53 4.29
C ARG A 27 8.39 -18.65 3.15
N LEU A 28 8.11 -17.38 3.45
CA LEU A 28 7.56 -16.44 2.48
C LEU A 28 8.58 -15.35 2.21
N ARG A 29 9.02 -15.27 0.97
CA ARG A 29 9.94 -14.24 0.52
C ARG A 29 9.16 -12.99 0.14
N MET A 30 9.55 -11.83 0.70
CA MET A 30 8.87 -10.55 0.52
C MET A 30 9.79 -9.53 -0.14
N ALA A 31 9.31 -8.86 -1.19
CA ALA A 31 9.91 -7.63 -1.67
C ALA A 31 9.29 -6.44 -0.94
N PHE A 32 10.09 -5.68 -0.21
CA PHE A 32 9.71 -4.46 0.49
C PHE A 32 9.93 -3.26 -0.41
N ILE A 33 8.86 -2.77 -1.05
CA ILE A 33 8.94 -1.66 -2.01
C ILE A 33 8.81 -0.34 -1.28
N SER A 34 9.93 0.38 -1.16
CA SER A 34 10.05 1.66 -0.45
C SER A 34 9.98 2.89 -1.36
N THR A 35 9.64 2.72 -2.64
CA THR A 35 9.64 3.81 -3.65
C THR A 35 8.86 5.05 -3.19
N ALA A 36 7.71 4.89 -2.53
CA ALA A 36 6.93 6.03 -2.04
C ALA A 36 7.70 6.93 -1.06
N ALA A 37 8.71 6.38 -0.36
CA ALA A 37 9.54 7.09 0.60
C ALA A 37 10.72 7.85 -0.02
N GLU A 38 11.05 7.61 -1.28
CA GLU A 38 12.22 8.23 -1.93
C GLU A 38 12.19 9.77 -1.89
N PRO A 39 11.07 10.45 -2.25
CA PRO A 39 11.03 11.90 -2.27
C PRO A 39 10.85 12.55 -0.89
N GLU A 40 10.55 11.75 0.14
CA GLU A 40 10.32 12.26 1.48
C GLU A 40 11.63 12.77 2.10
N LYS A 41 11.56 13.98 2.67
CA LYS A 41 12.70 14.65 3.31
C LYS A 41 12.62 14.49 4.83
N GLY A 42 13.77 14.54 5.48
CA GLY A 42 13.88 14.48 6.94
C GLY A 42 13.97 13.05 7.47
N ASN A 43 13.57 12.88 8.74
CA ASN A 43 13.61 11.60 9.42
C ASN A 43 12.56 10.63 8.82
N LYS A 44 13.01 9.39 8.59
CA LYS A 44 12.19 8.30 8.05
C LYS A 44 12.11 7.11 9.00
N ASP A 45 12.18 7.34 10.32
CA ASP A 45 12.09 6.27 11.32
C ASP A 45 10.87 5.38 11.12
N TRP A 46 9.75 5.95 10.66
CA TRP A 46 8.55 5.21 10.31
C TRP A 46 8.78 4.14 9.21
N LEU A 47 9.73 4.37 8.28
CA LEU A 47 10.08 3.39 7.25
C LEU A 47 10.84 2.20 7.85
N ASP A 48 11.74 2.50 8.78
CA ASP A 48 12.49 1.48 9.52
C ASP A 48 11.56 0.73 10.49
N ASP A 49 10.61 1.42 11.13
CA ASP A 49 9.60 0.80 11.99
C ASP A 49 8.73 -0.19 11.21
N ASP A 50 8.20 0.21 10.04
CA ASP A 50 7.43 -0.65 9.15
C ASP A 50 8.23 -1.90 8.74
N ARG A 51 9.49 -1.70 8.33
CA ARG A 51 10.39 -2.77 7.93
C ARG A 51 10.70 -3.73 9.08
N ASN A 52 11.04 -3.17 10.23
CA ASN A 52 11.36 -3.93 11.45
C ASN A 52 10.14 -4.69 11.98
N GLY A 53 8.93 -4.12 11.89
CA GLY A 53 7.68 -4.80 12.22
C GLY A 53 7.49 -6.09 11.42
N LEU A 54 7.77 -6.06 10.12
CA LEU A 54 7.70 -7.24 9.26
C LEU A 54 8.80 -8.26 9.57
N ILE A 55 10.04 -7.82 9.81
CA ILE A 55 11.16 -8.71 10.20
C ILE A 55 10.85 -9.39 11.53
N LYS A 56 10.33 -8.65 12.51
CA LYS A 56 10.02 -9.16 13.86
C LYS A 56 9.02 -10.32 13.84
N VAL A 57 8.08 -10.32 12.92
CA VAL A 57 7.12 -11.42 12.76
C VAL A 57 7.67 -12.57 11.90
N GLY A 58 8.87 -12.42 11.34
CA GLY A 58 9.63 -13.50 10.72
C GLY A 58 9.66 -13.51 9.20
N PHE A 59 9.15 -12.51 8.49
CA PHE A 59 9.25 -12.47 7.04
C PHE A 59 10.70 -12.35 6.55
N ASP A 60 11.05 -13.16 5.54
CA ASP A 60 12.29 -13.00 4.77
C ASP A 60 12.08 -11.89 3.73
N LEU A 61 12.54 -10.69 4.04
CA LEU A 61 12.33 -9.54 3.17
C LEU A 61 13.64 -8.91 2.68
N PHE A 62 13.58 -8.31 1.50
CA PHE A 62 14.63 -7.47 0.93
C PHE A 62 14.05 -6.16 0.39
N ASP A 63 14.86 -5.10 0.47
CA ASP A 63 14.48 -3.78 -0.03
C ASP A 63 14.48 -3.76 -1.55
N TYR A 64 13.46 -3.11 -2.13
CA TYR A 64 13.32 -2.96 -3.57
C TYR A 64 12.74 -1.60 -3.93
N THR A 65 13.13 -1.07 -5.07
CA THR A 65 12.54 0.13 -5.67
C THR A 65 12.05 -0.17 -7.09
N ILE A 66 10.97 0.50 -7.50
CA ILE A 66 10.47 0.44 -8.87
C ILE A 66 10.95 1.63 -9.73
N THR A 67 11.68 2.59 -9.11
CA THR A 67 12.29 3.72 -9.81
C THR A 67 13.36 3.22 -10.75
N ASP A 68 13.35 3.72 -11.99
CA ASP A 68 14.26 3.35 -13.09
C ASP A 68 14.27 1.85 -13.45
N LYS A 69 13.24 1.12 -13.05
CA LYS A 69 13.04 -0.29 -13.42
C LYS A 69 12.10 -0.42 -14.61
N THR A 70 12.11 -1.62 -15.19
CA THR A 70 11.23 -2.03 -16.30
C THR A 70 10.44 -3.29 -15.92
N VAL A 71 9.44 -3.64 -16.72
CA VAL A 71 8.68 -4.89 -16.55
C VAL A 71 9.60 -6.12 -16.58
N LYS A 72 10.65 -6.09 -17.40
CA LYS A 72 11.63 -7.18 -17.47
C LYS A 72 12.40 -7.33 -16.16
N ASP A 73 12.75 -6.22 -15.51
CA ASP A 73 13.40 -6.26 -14.20
C ASP A 73 12.48 -6.89 -13.15
N PHE A 74 11.18 -6.53 -13.12
CA PHE A 74 10.22 -7.16 -12.20
C PHE A 74 10.06 -8.65 -12.44
N GLN A 75 10.03 -9.07 -13.71
CA GLN A 75 9.94 -10.48 -14.07
C GLN A 75 11.16 -11.27 -13.58
N ASN A 76 12.35 -10.70 -13.67
CA ASN A 76 13.59 -11.34 -13.24
C ASN A 76 13.78 -11.28 -11.72
N ASP A 77 13.71 -10.07 -11.15
CA ASP A 77 14.08 -9.81 -9.74
C ASP A 77 13.03 -10.37 -8.76
N LEU A 78 11.74 -10.36 -9.16
CA LEU A 78 10.60 -10.69 -8.32
C LEU A 78 9.93 -12.04 -8.66
N GLN A 79 10.56 -12.88 -9.51
CA GLN A 79 10.00 -14.16 -9.93
C GLN A 79 9.74 -15.10 -8.73
N GLY A 80 10.71 -15.27 -7.85
CA GLY A 80 10.64 -16.15 -6.68
C GLY A 80 10.08 -15.50 -5.43
N VAL A 81 9.39 -14.36 -5.54
CA VAL A 81 8.83 -13.60 -4.43
C VAL A 81 7.36 -13.99 -4.22
N ASP A 82 6.99 -14.29 -2.97
CA ASP A 82 5.61 -14.65 -2.60
C ASP A 82 4.75 -13.43 -2.32
N ILE A 83 5.35 -12.40 -1.71
CA ILE A 83 4.67 -11.21 -1.22
C ILE A 83 5.29 -9.95 -1.82
N ILE A 84 4.47 -9.10 -2.42
CA ILE A 84 4.86 -7.76 -2.80
C ILE A 84 4.29 -6.80 -1.75
N HIS A 85 5.18 -6.28 -0.90
CA HIS A 85 4.81 -5.25 0.07
C HIS A 85 5.11 -3.87 -0.50
N VAL A 86 4.10 -3.01 -0.60
CA VAL A 86 4.25 -1.61 -1.02
C VAL A 86 4.08 -0.72 0.19
N ASN A 87 5.14 -0.02 0.56
CA ASN A 87 5.18 0.76 1.80
C ASN A 87 4.62 2.18 1.65
N GLY A 88 4.59 2.90 2.77
CA GLY A 88 4.13 4.28 2.91
C GLY A 88 5.04 5.31 2.25
N GLY A 89 4.58 6.58 2.24
CA GLY A 89 5.24 7.75 1.67
C GLY A 89 4.35 8.53 0.72
N ASN A 90 4.91 9.13 -0.32
CA ASN A 90 4.20 9.92 -1.30
C ASN A 90 3.48 9.04 -2.34
N THR A 91 2.16 8.97 -2.25
CA THR A 91 1.34 8.12 -3.13
C THR A 91 1.38 8.58 -4.60
N PHE A 92 1.49 9.87 -4.87
CA PHE A 92 1.54 10.39 -6.25
C PHE A 92 2.89 10.13 -6.91
N TYR A 93 3.99 10.25 -6.16
CA TYR A 93 5.31 9.83 -6.63
C TYR A 93 5.33 8.33 -6.94
N LEU A 94 4.80 7.51 -6.03
CA LEU A 94 4.67 6.08 -6.24
C LEU A 94 3.90 5.76 -7.52
N LEU A 95 2.75 6.40 -7.75
CA LEU A 95 1.95 6.21 -8.97
C LEU A 95 2.73 6.64 -10.22
N LEU A 96 3.45 7.77 -10.14
CA LEU A 96 4.27 8.26 -11.25
C LEU A 96 5.36 7.25 -11.63
N GLN A 97 6.10 6.71 -10.65
CA GLN A 97 7.12 5.70 -10.89
C GLN A 97 6.50 4.38 -11.38
N ALA A 98 5.37 3.96 -10.83
CA ALA A 98 4.65 2.78 -11.30
C ALA A 98 4.22 2.88 -12.76
N ARG A 99 3.78 4.07 -13.21
CA ARG A 99 3.43 4.33 -14.62
C ARG A 99 4.66 4.32 -15.53
N LYS A 100 5.76 4.95 -15.09
CA LYS A 100 7.01 5.01 -15.85
C LYS A 100 7.63 3.63 -16.05
N SER A 101 7.62 2.80 -15.01
CA SER A 101 8.23 1.45 -15.03
C SER A 101 7.32 0.36 -15.60
N GLY A 102 5.99 0.62 -15.69
CA GLY A 102 4.99 -0.40 -16.03
C GLY A 102 4.60 -1.30 -14.85
N PHE A 103 5.02 -0.95 -13.63
CA PHE A 103 4.72 -1.69 -12.42
C PHE A 103 3.21 -1.80 -12.14
N ASP A 104 2.45 -0.76 -12.47
CA ASP A 104 1.00 -0.71 -12.29
C ASP A 104 0.25 -1.82 -13.03
N LYS A 105 0.72 -2.22 -14.21
CA LYS A 105 0.17 -3.35 -14.97
C LYS A 105 0.70 -4.66 -14.44
N TRP A 106 2.01 -4.74 -14.23
CA TRP A 106 2.69 -5.92 -13.75
C TRP A 106 2.14 -6.39 -12.39
N ILE A 107 1.86 -5.48 -11.45
CA ILE A 107 1.36 -5.85 -10.12
C ILE A 107 -0.07 -6.42 -10.18
N ARG A 108 -0.93 -5.92 -11.05
CA ARG A 108 -2.27 -6.48 -11.26
C ARG A 108 -2.19 -7.92 -11.73
N GLU A 109 -1.42 -8.16 -12.79
CA GLU A 109 -1.20 -9.51 -13.33
C GLU A 109 -0.56 -10.44 -12.30
N SER A 110 0.40 -9.94 -11.53
CA SER A 110 1.08 -10.73 -10.48
C SER A 110 0.15 -11.15 -9.35
N VAL A 111 -0.76 -10.28 -8.93
CA VAL A 111 -1.77 -10.58 -7.91
C VAL A 111 -2.81 -11.57 -8.44
N GLU A 112 -3.27 -11.41 -9.68
CA GLU A 112 -4.17 -12.36 -10.34
C GLU A 112 -3.53 -13.74 -10.45
N ASN A 113 -2.22 -13.80 -10.71
CA ASN A 113 -1.43 -15.03 -10.77
C ASN A 113 -1.02 -15.58 -9.38
N GLY A 114 -1.53 -15.00 -8.29
CA GLY A 114 -1.43 -15.56 -6.94
C GLY A 114 -0.35 -15.00 -6.05
N LYS A 115 0.40 -13.97 -6.47
CA LYS A 115 1.25 -13.23 -5.54
C LYS A 115 0.38 -12.49 -4.52
N ILE A 116 0.81 -12.50 -3.26
CA ILE A 116 0.14 -11.76 -2.20
C ILE A 116 0.57 -10.28 -2.28
N TYR A 117 -0.40 -9.37 -2.24
CA TYR A 117 -0.14 -7.95 -2.10
C TYR A 117 -0.33 -7.52 -0.65
N THR A 118 0.63 -6.81 -0.09
CA THR A 118 0.46 -6.10 1.18
C THR A 118 0.76 -4.63 1.00
N GLY A 119 -0.05 -3.76 1.59
CA GLY A 119 0.15 -2.31 1.52
C GLY A 119 0.17 -1.69 2.90
N SER A 120 0.97 -0.63 3.08
CA SER A 120 0.95 0.24 4.26
C SER A 120 0.72 1.68 3.81
N SER A 121 -0.21 2.40 4.44
CA SER A 121 -0.48 3.82 4.15
C SER A 121 -0.62 4.11 2.64
N ALA A 122 0.37 4.75 2.01
CA ALA A 122 0.37 5.01 0.56
C ALA A 122 0.21 3.74 -0.28
N GLY A 123 0.82 2.62 0.12
CA GLY A 123 0.68 1.33 -0.53
C GLY A 123 -0.74 0.77 -0.45
N SER A 124 -1.47 1.06 0.62
CA SER A 124 -2.89 0.73 0.73
C SER A 124 -3.77 1.64 -0.12
N ILE A 125 -3.49 2.94 -0.11
CA ILE A 125 -4.23 3.93 -0.90
C ILE A 125 -4.13 3.63 -2.40
N ILE A 126 -2.94 3.32 -2.90
CA ILE A 126 -2.71 3.11 -4.34
C ILE A 126 -3.38 1.84 -4.88
N ALA A 127 -3.72 0.88 -4.01
CA ALA A 127 -4.49 -0.31 -4.38
C ALA A 127 -5.94 0.04 -4.80
N SER A 128 -6.44 1.22 -4.44
CA SER A 128 -7.77 1.75 -4.76
C SER A 128 -7.95 2.02 -6.27
N PRO A 129 -9.21 2.22 -6.74
CA PRO A 129 -9.45 2.56 -8.14
C PRO A 129 -8.97 3.96 -8.51
N ASP A 130 -9.06 4.93 -7.58
CA ASP A 130 -8.69 6.33 -7.79
C ASP A 130 -8.08 6.93 -6.52
N ILE A 131 -6.99 7.69 -6.69
CA ILE A 131 -6.28 8.36 -5.58
C ILE A 131 -6.48 9.89 -5.59
N LYS A 132 -7.35 10.43 -6.43
CA LYS A 132 -7.61 11.87 -6.56
C LYS A 132 -8.06 12.52 -5.26
N VAL A 133 -8.73 11.76 -4.40
CA VAL A 133 -9.25 12.21 -3.10
C VAL A 133 -8.17 12.68 -2.13
N ILE A 134 -6.92 12.25 -2.32
CA ILE A 134 -5.78 12.65 -1.47
C ILE A 134 -4.91 13.75 -2.08
N LYS A 135 -5.32 14.36 -3.18
CA LYS A 135 -4.54 15.36 -3.94
C LYS A 135 -4.07 16.55 -3.09
N ASN A 136 -4.75 16.87 -2.02
CA ASN A 136 -4.36 17.93 -1.09
C ASN A 136 -3.08 17.65 -0.29
N LEU A 137 -2.62 16.39 -0.25
CA LEU A 137 -1.41 15.99 0.48
C LEU A 137 -0.13 16.18 -0.32
N ASP A 138 -0.24 16.19 -1.64
CA ASP A 138 0.90 16.36 -2.53
C ASP A 138 0.87 17.74 -3.17
N LYS A 139 2.02 18.41 -3.19
CA LYS A 139 2.17 19.75 -3.80
C LYS A 139 2.84 19.70 -5.17
N SER A 140 3.42 18.57 -5.59
CA SER A 140 4.30 18.52 -6.77
C SER A 140 3.95 17.41 -7.76
N TYR A 141 4.03 16.15 -7.36
CA TYR A 141 4.04 15.00 -8.30
C TYR A 141 2.73 14.76 -9.04
N TRP A 142 1.58 15.13 -8.45
CA TRP A 142 0.30 14.95 -9.12
C TRP A 142 0.18 15.75 -10.43
N LYS A 143 0.97 16.81 -10.61
CA LYS A 143 0.97 17.62 -11.84
C LYS A 143 1.55 16.88 -13.05
N GLU A 144 2.38 15.89 -12.80
CA GLU A 144 3.00 15.06 -13.83
C GLU A 144 2.11 13.89 -14.25
N LEU A 145 1.07 13.57 -13.46
CA LEU A 145 0.14 12.47 -13.73
C LEU A 145 -0.97 12.90 -14.71
N LYS A 146 -1.18 12.09 -15.73
CA LYS A 146 -2.30 12.28 -16.68
C LYS A 146 -3.64 11.83 -16.09
N THR A 147 -3.62 10.77 -15.28
CA THR A 147 -4.80 10.22 -14.58
C THR A 147 -4.44 9.90 -13.14
N PHE A 148 -5.45 9.77 -12.27
CA PHE A 148 -5.29 9.42 -10.86
C PHE A 148 -5.77 8.01 -10.53
N GLU A 149 -5.98 7.19 -11.56
CA GLU A 149 -6.31 5.77 -11.40
C GLU A 149 -5.18 5.08 -10.64
N GLY A 150 -5.53 4.44 -9.53
CA GLY A 150 -4.63 3.62 -8.75
C GLY A 150 -4.39 2.25 -9.41
N PHE A 151 -3.96 1.29 -8.62
CA PHE A 151 -3.76 -0.07 -9.15
C PHE A 151 -5.07 -0.81 -9.41
N GLY A 152 -6.21 -0.36 -8.87
CA GLY A 152 -7.50 -1.00 -9.09
C GLY A 152 -7.55 -2.45 -8.60
N LEU A 153 -6.80 -2.76 -7.54
CA LEU A 153 -6.80 -4.08 -6.92
C LEU A 153 -8.05 -4.31 -6.07
N VAL A 154 -8.72 -3.25 -5.68
CA VAL A 154 -9.99 -3.24 -4.94
C VAL A 154 -10.95 -2.21 -5.53
N ASP A 155 -12.24 -2.27 -5.20
CA ASP A 155 -13.30 -1.37 -5.69
C ASP A 155 -13.69 -0.28 -4.67
N PHE A 156 -12.85 -0.07 -3.65
CA PHE A 156 -13.04 0.92 -2.59
C PHE A 156 -11.79 1.77 -2.39
N ILE A 157 -11.97 2.90 -1.72
CA ILE A 157 -10.90 3.84 -1.39
C ILE A 157 -10.54 3.68 0.09
N ILE A 158 -9.25 3.48 0.37
CA ILE A 158 -8.76 3.39 1.74
C ILE A 158 -8.28 4.76 2.22
N PHE A 159 -8.75 5.12 3.41
CA PHE A 159 -8.31 6.27 4.17
C PHE A 159 -7.58 5.80 5.44
N PRO A 160 -6.24 5.66 5.41
CA PRO A 160 -5.43 5.24 6.55
C PRO A 160 -5.28 6.37 7.58
N HIS A 161 -4.80 6.03 8.77
CA HIS A 161 -4.52 6.95 9.87
C HIS A 161 -5.74 7.71 10.41
N TRP A 162 -6.92 7.10 10.30
CA TRP A 162 -8.13 7.67 10.88
C TRP A 162 -8.01 7.80 12.41
N GLY A 163 -8.32 8.98 12.93
CA GLY A 163 -8.16 9.29 14.36
C GLY A 163 -6.77 9.83 14.73
N ASN A 164 -5.79 9.76 13.86
CA ASN A 164 -4.47 10.35 14.10
C ASN A 164 -4.54 11.89 13.99
N LYS A 165 -4.05 12.57 15.02
CA LYS A 165 -4.12 14.05 15.15
C LYS A 165 -3.44 14.80 14.01
N TYR A 166 -2.36 14.25 13.44
CA TYR A 166 -1.62 14.88 12.34
C TYR A 166 -2.45 14.97 11.05
N PHE A 167 -3.32 13.98 10.81
CA PHE A 167 -4.15 13.93 9.61
C PHE A 167 -5.53 14.55 9.79
N LYS A 168 -5.93 14.94 11.01
CA LYS A 168 -7.29 15.45 11.32
C LYS A 168 -7.73 16.56 10.39
N SER A 169 -6.91 17.61 10.23
CA SER A 169 -7.24 18.75 9.36
C SER A 169 -7.37 18.33 7.90
N SER A 170 -6.46 17.48 7.40
CA SER A 170 -6.51 16.94 6.04
C SER A 170 -7.80 16.16 5.80
N TYR A 171 -8.22 15.32 6.75
CA TYR A 171 -9.45 14.55 6.65
C TYR A 171 -10.69 15.43 6.63
N LEU A 172 -10.86 16.28 7.64
CA LEU A 172 -12.10 17.04 7.83
C LEU A 172 -12.25 18.18 6.81
N ASN A 173 -11.15 18.79 6.40
CA ASN A 173 -11.20 19.96 5.52
C ASN A 173 -11.07 19.61 4.03
N HIS A 174 -10.53 18.45 3.68
CA HIS A 174 -10.25 18.10 2.28
C HIS A 174 -10.72 16.70 1.88
N ARG A 175 -10.14 15.62 2.43
CA ARG A 175 -10.36 14.26 1.94
C ARG A 175 -11.82 13.84 1.96
N LEU A 176 -12.51 14.01 3.10
CA LEU A 176 -13.91 13.63 3.22
C LEU A 176 -14.80 14.47 2.30
N LYS A 177 -14.54 15.78 2.19
CA LYS A 177 -15.30 16.66 1.28
C LYS A 177 -15.15 16.24 -0.18
N THR A 178 -13.91 15.90 -0.59
CA THR A 178 -13.63 15.47 -1.97
C THR A 178 -14.21 14.09 -2.26
N ALA A 179 -14.19 13.21 -1.27
CA ALA A 179 -14.65 11.83 -1.39
C ALA A 179 -16.15 11.66 -1.19
N TYR A 180 -16.87 12.69 -0.67
CA TYR A 180 -18.31 12.63 -0.40
C TYR A 180 -19.13 12.65 -1.70
N LYS A 181 -19.23 11.46 -2.32
CA LYS A 181 -19.94 11.20 -3.56
C LYS A 181 -20.62 9.84 -3.49
N PRO A 182 -21.81 9.67 -4.09
CA PRO A 182 -22.57 8.42 -4.03
C PRO A 182 -21.82 7.20 -4.56
N GLU A 183 -20.97 7.40 -5.57
CA GLU A 183 -20.20 6.34 -6.22
C GLU A 183 -18.99 5.85 -5.42
N ASN A 184 -18.53 6.62 -4.43
CA ASN A 184 -17.34 6.27 -3.66
C ASN A 184 -17.67 5.32 -2.51
N LYS A 185 -17.03 4.16 -2.51
CA LYS A 185 -16.96 3.27 -1.35
C LYS A 185 -15.70 3.62 -0.57
N ILE A 186 -15.83 4.03 0.70
CA ILE A 186 -14.71 4.50 1.52
C ILE A 186 -14.58 3.62 2.75
N ILE A 187 -13.36 3.18 3.04
CA ILE A 187 -13.00 2.49 4.27
C ILE A 187 -12.01 3.36 5.06
N LEU A 188 -12.40 3.75 6.26
CA LEU A 188 -11.56 4.48 7.20
C LEU A 188 -10.85 3.47 8.11
N LEU A 189 -9.51 3.52 8.19
CA LEU A 189 -8.72 2.64 9.03
C LEU A 189 -7.92 3.44 10.05
N ASN A 190 -8.05 3.11 11.32
CA ASN A 190 -7.08 3.55 12.33
C ASN A 190 -5.78 2.73 12.21
N ASP A 191 -4.70 3.14 12.91
CA ASP A 191 -3.38 2.55 12.73
C ASP A 191 -3.27 1.09 13.21
N ARG A 192 -4.31 0.54 13.85
CA ARG A 192 -4.40 -0.87 14.27
C ARG A 192 -5.24 -1.73 13.35
N GLN A 193 -5.74 -1.15 12.27
CA GLN A 193 -6.65 -1.82 11.35
C GLN A 193 -6.02 -2.05 9.98
N TYR A 194 -6.44 -3.14 9.36
CA TYR A 194 -6.17 -3.46 7.96
C TYR A 194 -7.38 -4.10 7.30
N VAL A 195 -7.45 -4.04 5.97
CA VAL A 195 -8.44 -4.77 5.19
C VAL A 195 -7.78 -6.03 4.65
N LYS A 196 -8.35 -7.18 5.01
CA LYS A 196 -8.07 -8.46 4.38
C LYS A 196 -9.00 -8.64 3.19
N VAL A 197 -8.45 -8.95 2.02
CA VAL A 197 -9.21 -9.23 0.80
C VAL A 197 -8.89 -10.63 0.31
N GLU A 198 -9.91 -11.42 0.06
CA GLU A 198 -9.82 -12.74 -0.59
C GLU A 198 -10.82 -12.79 -1.76
N ASN A 199 -10.30 -12.77 -2.98
CA ASN A 199 -11.09 -12.59 -4.22
C ASN A 199 -11.93 -11.30 -4.17
N ASP A 200 -13.27 -11.39 -4.15
CA ASP A 200 -14.19 -10.24 -4.11
C ASP A 200 -14.73 -9.95 -2.69
N MET A 201 -14.30 -10.75 -1.71
CA MET A 201 -14.71 -10.59 -0.32
C MET A 201 -13.66 -9.79 0.46
N TYR A 202 -14.10 -8.87 1.32
CA TYR A 202 -13.19 -8.17 2.21
C TYR A 202 -13.72 -8.12 3.64
N GLN A 203 -12.80 -8.01 4.58
CA GLN A 203 -13.06 -7.86 6.00
C GLN A 203 -12.09 -6.84 6.61
N ILE A 204 -12.59 -5.99 7.49
CA ILE A 204 -11.74 -5.12 8.31
C ILE A 204 -11.32 -5.94 9.54
N ALA A 205 -10.03 -6.08 9.73
CA ALA A 205 -9.42 -6.71 10.89
C ALA A 205 -8.72 -5.67 11.76
N GLU A 206 -8.68 -5.93 13.06
CA GLU A 206 -8.02 -5.07 14.04
C GLU A 206 -7.12 -5.91 14.95
N VAL A 207 -5.90 -5.41 15.21
CA VAL A 207 -5.00 -6.05 16.17
C VAL A 207 -5.32 -5.57 17.60
N PRO A 208 -5.22 -6.44 18.61
CA PRO A 208 -5.49 -6.08 20.01
C PRO A 208 -4.49 -5.02 20.52
N LEU A 209 -4.86 -4.33 21.61
CA LEU A 209 -4.00 -3.37 22.33
C LEU A 209 -2.79 -4.08 22.94
#